data_88d2255de52d07b900f0f37bd491657e
#
_entry.id   88d2255de52d07b900f0f37bd491657e
#
_cell.length_a   1.000
_cell.length_b   1.000
_cell.length_c   1.000
_cell.angle_alpha   90.00
_cell.angle_beta   90.00
_cell.angle_gamma   90.00
#
_symmetry.space_group_name_H-M   'P 1'
#
loop_
_entity.id
_entity.type
_entity.pdbx_description
1 polymer ?
#
loop_
_entity_poly.entity_id
_entity_poly.type
_entity_poly.pdbx_seq_one_letter_code
_entity_poly.pdbx_strand_id
1 'polypeptide(L)'
;MDEPCEESLPQTRWSLEDAAEVLHQNALKPKFNTLSKLHGGIEFQIYSARDSDDHAIVLKYPDKRWVYNDNDWGIDRFQLLRQECNLLKFAGEHGIPVPEVIAYFAPPDGPEVLVLEQIDVDGTLPSDTEIGETVRKLHGLSPPALYTVAQGNQIASFKVAELTFKRLNVIERLIGDLRWKPTVEELDRLLAPINTDARLLHMDLRPANYLCRHNRLMGLIDWSNALIATPILELARIAEYGGLSPEFATGYQLTSEMSSALDRETGIACRLYTVVMLCVLFLAQLRLVDKAERQISRLKELLGLLGHTSAI
;
A
#
# COMPACT_ATOMS: atom_id res chain seq x y z
N MET A 1 -18.15 14.24 17.32
CA MET A 1 -18.69 14.45 15.97
C MET A 1 -18.98 13.06 15.44
N ASP A 2 -20.25 12.74 15.27
CA ASP A 2 -20.66 11.44 14.72
C ASP A 2 -20.17 11.36 13.27
N GLU A 3 -19.29 10.38 12.99
CA GLU A 3 -18.85 10.10 11.63
C GLU A 3 -20.08 9.68 10.81
N PRO A 4 -20.26 10.21 9.59
CA PRO A 4 -21.44 9.86 8.78
C PRO A 4 -21.46 8.37 8.49
N CYS A 5 -22.60 7.73 8.73
CA CYS A 5 -22.81 6.32 8.44
C CYS A 5 -22.63 6.05 6.93
N GLU A 6 -22.09 4.89 6.56
CA GLU A 6 -21.80 4.45 5.19
C GLU A 6 -22.97 4.61 4.20
N GLU A 7 -24.20 4.58 4.73
CA GLU A 7 -25.46 4.67 3.97
C GLU A 7 -25.85 6.09 3.53
N SER A 8 -25.14 7.14 3.97
CA SER A 8 -25.59 8.53 3.83
C SER A 8 -25.08 9.28 2.60
N LEU A 9 -24.11 8.75 1.84
CA LEU A 9 -23.62 9.36 0.61
C LEU A 9 -23.97 8.47 -0.59
N PRO A 10 -24.85 8.93 -1.50
CA PRO A 10 -25.10 8.22 -2.74
C PRO A 10 -23.80 8.15 -3.55
N GLN A 11 -23.25 6.95 -3.67
CA GLN A 11 -22.06 6.73 -4.48
C GLN A 11 -22.47 6.25 -5.88
N THR A 12 -22.11 7.02 -6.89
CA THR A 12 -22.18 6.57 -8.27
C THR A 12 -21.27 5.33 -8.40
N ARG A 13 -21.81 4.26 -9.00
CA ARG A 13 -21.03 3.09 -9.39
C ARG A 13 -20.76 3.16 -10.88
N TRP A 14 -19.50 2.94 -11.23
CA TRP A 14 -19.06 2.89 -12.62
C TRP A 14 -18.83 1.47 -13.08
N SER A 15 -19.28 1.20 -14.28
CA SER A 15 -19.13 -0.07 -14.98
C SER A 15 -17.87 -0.08 -15.86
N LEU A 16 -17.62 -1.21 -16.49
CA LEU A 16 -16.58 -1.31 -17.52
C LEU A 16 -16.94 -0.48 -18.75
N GLU A 17 -18.23 -0.38 -19.08
CA GLU A 17 -18.74 0.42 -20.18
C GLU A 17 -18.48 1.91 -19.97
N ASP A 18 -18.66 2.41 -18.74
CA ASP A 18 -18.34 3.81 -18.39
C ASP A 18 -16.84 4.09 -18.56
N ALA A 19 -15.98 3.19 -18.08
CA ALA A 19 -14.53 3.32 -18.26
C ALA A 19 -14.12 3.25 -19.74
N ALA A 20 -14.75 2.39 -20.51
CA ALA A 20 -14.50 2.26 -21.93
C ALA A 20 -14.95 3.48 -22.74
N GLU A 21 -16.04 4.12 -22.35
CA GLU A 21 -16.51 5.36 -22.96
C GLU A 21 -15.49 6.50 -22.74
N VAL A 22 -14.91 6.61 -21.54
CA VAL A 22 -13.81 7.55 -21.25
C VAL A 22 -12.64 7.34 -22.21
N LEU A 23 -12.23 6.09 -22.44
CA LEU A 23 -11.14 5.79 -23.36
C LEU A 23 -11.50 6.15 -24.81
N HIS A 24 -12.72 5.85 -25.22
CA HIS A 24 -13.20 6.12 -26.58
C HIS A 24 -13.24 7.62 -26.89
N GLN A 25 -13.72 8.44 -25.97
CA GLN A 25 -13.74 9.89 -26.06
C GLN A 25 -12.34 10.51 -26.18
N ASN A 26 -11.31 9.82 -25.66
CA ASN A 26 -9.91 10.26 -25.67
C ASN A 26 -9.06 9.59 -26.75
N ALA A 27 -9.68 9.04 -27.79
CA ALA A 27 -9.05 8.41 -28.95
C ALA A 27 -8.24 7.11 -28.64
N LEU A 28 -8.25 6.62 -27.41
CA LEU A 28 -7.68 5.35 -27.07
C LEU A 28 -8.78 4.29 -27.23
N LYS A 29 -8.65 3.41 -28.22
CA LYS A 29 -9.68 2.46 -28.60
C LYS A 29 -9.23 1.04 -28.25
N PRO A 30 -9.54 0.55 -27.04
CA PRO A 30 -9.27 -0.85 -26.71
C PRO A 30 -10.15 -1.74 -27.60
N LYS A 31 -9.60 -2.86 -28.04
CA LYS A 31 -10.37 -3.89 -28.74
C LYS A 31 -11.24 -4.63 -27.73
N PHE A 32 -12.52 -4.29 -27.65
CA PHE A 32 -13.48 -4.82 -26.66
C PHE A 32 -13.56 -6.34 -26.62
N ASN A 33 -13.38 -7.01 -27.75
CA ASN A 33 -13.36 -8.46 -27.82
C ASN A 33 -12.12 -9.11 -27.17
N THR A 34 -11.14 -8.31 -26.76
CA THR A 34 -9.92 -8.76 -26.07
C THR A 34 -9.96 -8.48 -24.57
N LEU A 35 -10.98 -7.78 -24.07
CA LEU A 35 -11.12 -7.45 -22.65
C LEU A 35 -11.25 -8.70 -21.79
N SER A 36 -10.35 -8.83 -20.82
CA SER A 36 -10.36 -9.89 -19.85
C SER A 36 -10.14 -9.33 -18.46
N LYS A 37 -11.02 -9.66 -17.51
CA LYS A 37 -10.88 -9.23 -16.13
C LYS A 37 -9.66 -9.91 -15.52
N LEU A 38 -8.72 -9.12 -15.07
CA LEU A 38 -7.63 -9.57 -14.21
C LEU A 38 -8.14 -9.64 -12.76
N HIS A 39 -7.41 -10.33 -11.88
CA HIS A 39 -7.78 -10.37 -10.47
C HIS A 39 -7.75 -8.94 -9.91
N GLY A 40 -8.94 -8.41 -9.62
CA GLY A 40 -9.09 -7.06 -9.07
C GLY A 40 -8.61 -7.01 -7.61
N GLY A 41 -7.96 -5.93 -7.23
CA GLY A 41 -7.75 -5.55 -5.84
C GLY A 41 -9.07 -5.13 -5.17
N ILE A 42 -9.03 -4.83 -3.87
CA ILE A 42 -10.19 -4.35 -3.10
C ILE A 42 -10.65 -2.97 -3.62
N GLU A 43 -9.74 -2.18 -4.17
CA GLU A 43 -9.94 -0.77 -4.49
C GLU A 43 -10.29 -0.50 -5.95
N PHE A 44 -9.78 -1.30 -6.88
CA PHE A 44 -9.88 -1.04 -8.31
C PHE A 44 -10.33 -2.26 -9.10
N GLN A 45 -11.03 -1.98 -10.19
CA GLN A 45 -11.30 -2.94 -11.26
C GLN A 45 -10.12 -2.91 -12.23
N ILE A 46 -9.61 -4.08 -12.59
CA ILE A 46 -8.43 -4.23 -13.44
C ILE A 46 -8.76 -5.19 -14.59
N TYR A 47 -8.52 -4.72 -15.80
CA TYR A 47 -8.75 -5.49 -17.03
C TYR A 47 -7.52 -5.46 -17.91
N SER A 48 -7.20 -6.58 -18.56
CA SER A 48 -6.30 -6.59 -19.71
C SER A 48 -7.09 -6.33 -20.99
N ALA A 49 -6.46 -5.72 -21.97
CA ALA A 49 -7.01 -5.48 -23.29
C ALA A 49 -5.88 -5.38 -24.32
N ARG A 50 -6.25 -5.27 -25.61
CA ARG A 50 -5.36 -4.82 -26.66
C ARG A 50 -5.84 -3.46 -27.18
N ASP A 51 -4.91 -2.58 -27.48
CA ASP A 51 -5.22 -1.31 -28.14
C ASP A 51 -5.46 -1.49 -29.66
N SER A 52 -5.66 -0.37 -30.39
CA SER A 52 -5.85 -0.39 -31.84
C SER A 52 -4.67 -0.97 -32.61
N ASP A 53 -3.46 -0.81 -32.08
CA ASP A 53 -2.20 -1.25 -32.70
C ASP A 53 -1.76 -2.64 -32.21
N ASP A 54 -2.64 -3.34 -31.49
CA ASP A 54 -2.46 -4.69 -30.95
C ASP A 54 -1.49 -4.79 -29.77
N HIS A 55 -1.11 -3.67 -29.16
CA HIS A 55 -0.31 -3.69 -27.94
C HIS A 55 -1.17 -4.12 -26.75
N ALA A 56 -0.57 -4.93 -25.88
CA ALA A 56 -1.23 -5.38 -24.66
C ALA A 56 -1.20 -4.27 -23.60
N ILE A 57 -2.37 -3.93 -23.08
CA ILE A 57 -2.57 -2.85 -22.09
C ILE A 57 -3.36 -3.35 -20.90
N VAL A 58 -3.20 -2.66 -19.76
CA VAL A 58 -4.00 -2.86 -18.55
C VAL A 58 -4.80 -1.60 -18.28
N LEU A 59 -6.08 -1.78 -18.04
CA LEU A 59 -7.02 -0.73 -17.64
C LEU A 59 -7.29 -0.86 -16.15
N LYS A 60 -7.09 0.22 -15.40
CA LYS A 60 -7.36 0.29 -13.96
C LYS A 60 -8.30 1.46 -13.69
N TYR A 61 -9.43 1.21 -13.05
CA TYR A 61 -10.40 2.24 -12.65
C TYR A 61 -11.14 1.85 -11.37
N PRO A 62 -11.62 2.79 -10.56
CA PRO A 62 -12.46 2.51 -9.40
C PRO A 62 -13.91 2.29 -9.82
N ASP A 63 -14.59 1.29 -9.24
CA ASP A 63 -16.03 1.09 -9.44
C ASP A 63 -16.89 2.09 -8.66
N LYS A 64 -16.32 2.74 -7.65
CA LYS A 64 -16.90 3.82 -6.85
C LYS A 64 -15.78 4.72 -6.31
N ARG A 65 -16.13 5.99 -6.00
CA ARG A 65 -15.12 6.99 -5.62
C ARG A 65 -14.54 6.77 -4.22
N TRP A 66 -15.37 6.45 -3.24
CA TRP A 66 -14.95 6.44 -1.84
C TRP A 66 -14.80 5.04 -1.27
N VAL A 67 -13.77 4.84 -0.46
CA VAL A 67 -13.56 3.65 0.37
C VAL A 67 -13.99 3.95 1.79
N TYR A 68 -14.86 3.08 2.33
CA TYR A 68 -15.26 3.07 3.73
C TYR A 68 -15.18 1.64 4.24
N ASN A 69 -14.14 1.35 4.99
CA ASN A 69 -13.98 0.08 5.68
C ASN A 69 -13.22 0.29 7.00
N ASP A 70 -13.04 -0.75 7.79
CA ASP A 70 -12.41 -0.65 9.11
C ASP A 70 -10.92 -0.28 9.08
N ASN A 71 -10.22 -0.51 7.97
CA ASN A 71 -8.84 -0.07 7.79
C ASN A 71 -8.74 1.34 7.21
N ASP A 72 -9.64 1.67 6.27
CA ASP A 72 -9.53 2.84 5.41
C ASP A 72 -10.89 3.55 5.38
N TRP A 73 -10.93 4.75 5.92
CA TRP A 73 -12.15 5.53 6.04
C TRP A 73 -12.05 6.84 5.26
N GLY A 74 -12.98 7.02 4.31
CA GLY A 74 -13.05 8.25 3.53
C GLY A 74 -11.88 8.44 2.56
N ILE A 75 -11.33 7.35 2.04
CA ILE A 75 -10.25 7.40 1.04
C ILE A 75 -10.86 7.64 -0.36
N ASP A 76 -10.42 8.69 -1.03
CA ASP A 76 -10.79 9.01 -2.40
C ASP A 76 -9.97 8.18 -3.38
N ARG A 77 -10.60 7.22 -4.05
CA ARG A 77 -9.94 6.34 -5.03
C ARG A 77 -9.43 7.06 -6.26
N PHE A 78 -10.01 8.21 -6.63
CA PHE A 78 -9.48 9.04 -7.69
C PHE A 78 -8.11 9.61 -7.29
N GLN A 79 -7.98 10.08 -6.03
CA GLN A 79 -6.68 10.52 -5.53
C GLN A 79 -5.67 9.36 -5.47
N LEU A 80 -6.09 8.15 -5.08
CA LEU A 80 -5.22 6.96 -5.10
C LEU A 80 -4.75 6.62 -6.52
N LEU A 81 -5.66 6.64 -7.50
CA LEU A 81 -5.32 6.34 -8.89
C LEU A 81 -4.36 7.38 -9.48
N ARG A 82 -4.58 8.66 -9.16
CA ARG A 82 -3.69 9.77 -9.53
C ARG A 82 -2.33 9.65 -8.87
N GLN A 83 -2.29 9.27 -7.59
CA GLN A 83 -1.06 8.97 -6.87
C GLN A 83 -0.28 7.86 -7.55
N GLU A 84 -0.94 6.75 -7.85
CA GLU A 84 -0.30 5.61 -8.53
C GLU A 84 0.27 6.02 -9.89
N CYS A 85 -0.49 6.75 -10.71
CA CYS A 85 0.00 7.30 -11.97
C CYS A 85 1.29 8.12 -11.80
N ASN A 86 1.31 9.03 -10.82
CA ASN A 86 2.47 9.90 -10.57
C ASN A 86 3.67 9.12 -10.02
N LEU A 87 3.43 8.16 -9.14
CA LEU A 87 4.50 7.35 -8.54
C LEU A 87 5.10 6.35 -9.53
N LEU A 88 4.29 5.75 -10.41
CA LEU A 88 4.79 4.90 -11.51
C LEU A 88 5.70 5.70 -12.44
N LYS A 89 5.29 6.90 -12.85
CA LYS A 89 6.15 7.78 -13.68
C LYS A 89 7.43 8.13 -12.96
N PHE A 90 7.34 8.60 -11.72
CA PHE A 90 8.51 8.95 -10.91
C PHE A 90 9.46 7.75 -10.74
N ALA A 91 8.95 6.60 -10.36
CA ALA A 91 9.74 5.38 -10.14
C ALA A 91 10.42 4.93 -11.45
N GLY A 92 9.70 4.91 -12.58
CA GLY A 92 10.22 4.55 -13.89
C GLY A 92 11.34 5.48 -14.37
N GLU A 93 11.16 6.81 -14.23
CA GLU A 93 12.18 7.82 -14.55
C GLU A 93 13.48 7.62 -13.75
N HIS A 94 13.38 7.03 -12.54
CA HIS A 94 14.54 6.72 -11.70
C HIS A 94 15.00 5.26 -11.83
N GLY A 95 14.46 4.53 -12.82
CA GLY A 95 14.87 3.16 -13.15
C GLY A 95 14.51 2.13 -12.09
N ILE A 96 13.43 2.37 -11.31
CA ILE A 96 12.75 1.32 -10.57
C ILE A 96 11.87 0.57 -11.58
N PRO A 97 11.88 -0.78 -11.59
CA PRO A 97 11.02 -1.53 -12.49
C PRO A 97 9.54 -1.31 -12.14
N VAL A 98 8.81 -0.74 -13.06
CA VAL A 98 7.36 -0.48 -12.97
C VAL A 98 6.75 -0.54 -14.37
N PRO A 99 5.46 -0.86 -14.54
CA PRO A 99 4.79 -0.75 -15.83
C PRO A 99 4.78 0.70 -16.33
N GLU A 100 4.94 0.88 -17.63
CA GLU A 100 4.84 2.20 -18.27
C GLU A 100 3.41 2.74 -18.16
N VAL A 101 3.29 4.02 -17.84
CA VAL A 101 2.00 4.73 -17.87
C VAL A 101 1.74 5.22 -19.29
N ILE A 102 0.84 4.54 -19.99
CA ILE A 102 0.43 4.91 -21.35
C ILE A 102 -0.45 6.15 -21.33
N ALA A 103 -1.47 6.17 -20.46
CA ALA A 103 -2.39 7.29 -20.35
C ALA A 103 -3.06 7.36 -18.96
N TYR A 104 -3.55 8.55 -18.62
CA TYR A 104 -4.40 8.77 -17.47
C TYR A 104 -5.50 9.76 -17.85
N PHE A 105 -6.74 9.39 -17.63
CA PHE A 105 -7.92 10.18 -17.98
C PHE A 105 -8.73 10.49 -16.72
N ALA A 106 -9.10 11.74 -16.56
CA ALA A 106 -9.88 12.26 -15.42
C ALA A 106 -11.03 13.13 -15.94
N PRO A 107 -12.10 12.53 -16.47
CA PRO A 107 -13.25 13.27 -16.97
C PRO A 107 -14.00 13.93 -15.80
N PRO A 108 -14.71 15.05 -16.04
CA PRO A 108 -15.52 15.71 -15.01
C PRO A 108 -16.68 14.82 -14.52
N ASP A 109 -17.27 14.04 -15.43
CA ASP A 109 -18.44 13.21 -15.20
C ASP A 109 -18.14 11.77 -15.61
N GLY A 110 -17.48 11.00 -14.74
CA GLY A 110 -17.14 9.61 -15.04
C GLY A 110 -16.02 9.06 -14.14
N PRO A 111 -15.64 7.78 -14.32
CA PRO A 111 -14.51 7.22 -13.60
C PRO A 111 -13.19 7.78 -14.14
N GLU A 112 -12.24 8.01 -13.24
CA GLU A 112 -10.86 8.19 -13.67
C GLU A 112 -10.30 6.83 -14.13
N VAL A 113 -9.52 6.82 -15.21
CA VAL A 113 -8.97 5.61 -15.82
C VAL A 113 -7.47 5.74 -16.01
N LEU A 114 -6.74 4.80 -15.46
CA LEU A 114 -5.30 4.64 -15.68
C LEU A 114 -5.06 3.51 -16.67
N VAL A 115 -4.27 3.79 -17.70
CA VAL A 115 -3.87 2.83 -18.73
C VAL A 115 -2.37 2.57 -18.61
N LEU A 116 -2.03 1.32 -18.42
CA LEU A 116 -0.65 0.87 -18.23
C LEU A 116 -0.26 -0.10 -19.34
N GLU A 117 1.05 -0.20 -19.60
CA GLU A 117 1.62 -1.34 -20.30
C GLU A 117 1.25 -2.64 -19.58
N GLN A 118 0.89 -3.67 -20.34
CA GLN A 118 0.75 -5.01 -19.78
C GLN A 118 2.10 -5.71 -19.80
N ILE A 119 2.65 -5.97 -18.62
CA ILE A 119 3.86 -6.78 -18.47
C ILE A 119 3.47 -8.25 -18.51
N ASP A 120 4.12 -9.02 -19.39
CA ASP A 120 4.00 -10.47 -19.42
C ASP A 120 4.63 -11.07 -18.16
N VAL A 121 3.85 -11.91 -17.47
CA VAL A 121 4.28 -12.62 -16.26
C VAL A 121 4.15 -14.13 -16.47
N ASP A 122 5.06 -14.90 -15.86
CA ASP A 122 5.08 -16.35 -15.96
C ASP A 122 4.84 -17.08 -14.61
N GLY A 123 4.46 -16.32 -13.57
CA GLY A 123 4.20 -16.85 -12.24
C GLY A 123 5.47 -17.14 -11.43
N THR A 124 6.66 -16.86 -11.96
CA THR A 124 7.90 -16.94 -11.18
C THR A 124 7.97 -15.77 -10.19
N LEU A 125 8.88 -15.88 -9.19
CA LEU A 125 9.16 -14.79 -8.25
C LEU A 125 10.63 -14.36 -8.41
N PRO A 126 10.92 -13.07 -8.17
CA PRO A 126 12.30 -12.58 -8.15
C PRO A 126 13.01 -13.12 -6.91
N SER A 127 14.33 -13.11 -6.93
CA SER A 127 15.08 -13.42 -5.71
C SER A 127 14.90 -12.34 -4.64
N ASP A 128 14.99 -12.72 -3.37
CA ASP A 128 14.94 -11.76 -2.28
C ASP A 128 16.11 -10.75 -2.37
N THR A 129 17.26 -11.15 -2.91
CA THR A 129 18.38 -10.25 -3.19
C THR A 129 17.97 -9.15 -4.17
N GLU A 130 17.32 -9.51 -5.29
CA GLU A 130 16.85 -8.53 -6.30
C GLU A 130 15.81 -7.58 -5.71
N ILE A 131 14.90 -8.09 -4.86
CA ILE A 131 13.94 -7.24 -4.15
C ILE A 131 14.68 -6.30 -3.18
N GLY A 132 15.63 -6.80 -2.40
CA GLY A 132 16.44 -5.98 -1.51
C GLY A 132 17.18 -4.86 -2.25
N GLU A 133 17.81 -5.15 -3.38
CA GLU A 133 18.48 -4.17 -4.25
C GLU A 133 17.50 -3.10 -4.76
N THR A 134 16.32 -3.53 -5.23
CA THR A 134 15.28 -2.63 -5.75
C THR A 134 14.76 -1.71 -4.66
N VAL A 135 14.48 -2.23 -3.47
CA VAL A 135 14.01 -1.45 -2.31
C VAL A 135 15.09 -0.49 -1.83
N ARG A 136 16.36 -0.91 -1.78
CA ARG A 136 17.48 -0.03 -1.48
C ARG A 136 17.59 1.12 -2.48
N LYS A 137 17.42 0.84 -3.77
CA LYS A 137 17.43 1.87 -4.82
C LYS A 137 16.27 2.85 -4.61
N LEU A 138 15.06 2.37 -4.36
CA LEU A 138 13.89 3.20 -4.07
C LEU A 138 14.14 4.12 -2.86
N HIS A 139 14.63 3.56 -1.76
CA HIS A 139 14.94 4.32 -0.53
C HIS A 139 16.14 5.27 -0.69
N GLY A 140 16.95 5.10 -1.74
CA GLY A 140 18.03 6.02 -2.09
C GLY A 140 17.56 7.28 -2.83
N LEU A 141 16.34 7.29 -3.34
CA LEU A 141 15.80 8.42 -4.08
C LEU A 141 15.35 9.56 -3.15
N SER A 142 15.55 10.80 -3.58
CA SER A 142 14.87 11.93 -2.96
C SER A 142 13.36 11.79 -3.17
N PRO A 143 12.54 12.02 -2.14
CA PRO A 143 11.10 11.86 -2.28
C PRO A 143 10.55 12.87 -3.30
N PRO A 144 9.53 12.49 -4.08
CA PRO A 144 8.86 13.42 -4.98
C PRO A 144 8.12 14.51 -4.20
N ALA A 145 7.94 15.67 -4.82
CA ALA A 145 7.18 16.78 -4.24
C ALA A 145 5.67 16.51 -4.38
N LEU A 146 5.17 15.50 -3.71
CA LEU A 146 3.74 15.15 -3.66
C LEU A 146 3.33 14.70 -2.25
N TYR A 147 2.05 14.87 -1.93
CA TYR A 147 1.45 14.27 -0.74
C TYR A 147 0.86 12.90 -1.13
N THR A 148 1.19 11.88 -0.34
CA THR A 148 0.53 10.58 -0.51
C THR A 148 -0.84 10.59 0.14
N VAL A 149 -1.79 9.87 -0.44
CA VAL A 149 -3.18 9.82 0.07
C VAL A 149 -3.23 9.24 1.48
N ALA A 150 -2.40 8.21 1.74
CA ALA A 150 -2.31 7.58 3.05
C ALA A 150 -1.80 8.55 4.15
N GLN A 151 -0.95 9.52 3.79
CA GLN A 151 -0.40 10.51 4.71
C GLN A 151 -1.23 11.80 4.76
N GLY A 152 -1.80 12.22 3.62
CA GLY A 152 -2.44 13.51 3.48
C GLY A 152 -1.43 14.66 3.66
N ASN A 153 -1.84 15.72 4.34
CA ASN A 153 -1.00 16.89 4.66
C ASN A 153 -0.40 16.85 6.07
N GLN A 154 -0.42 15.67 6.72
CA GLN A 154 0.12 15.47 8.06
C GLN A 154 1.57 14.99 8.00
N ILE A 155 2.32 15.18 9.10
CA ILE A 155 3.62 14.53 9.27
C ILE A 155 3.44 13.01 9.43
N ALA A 156 4.39 12.23 8.94
CA ALA A 156 4.26 10.78 8.88
C ALA A 156 4.04 10.13 10.25
N SER A 157 4.77 10.55 11.28
CA SER A 157 4.65 9.99 12.64
C SER A 157 3.23 10.12 13.19
N PHE A 158 2.66 11.32 13.10
CA PHE A 158 1.32 11.58 13.60
C PHE A 158 0.26 10.79 12.82
N LYS A 159 0.38 10.75 11.49
CA LYS A 159 -0.56 9.98 10.67
C LYS A 159 -0.51 8.47 10.94
N VAL A 160 0.68 7.91 11.06
CA VAL A 160 0.88 6.51 11.42
C VAL A 160 0.36 6.22 12.82
N ALA A 161 0.57 7.13 13.78
CA ALA A 161 0.04 7.02 15.15
C ALA A 161 -1.50 7.02 15.17
N GLU A 162 -2.12 7.98 14.47
CA GLU A 162 -3.58 8.11 14.35
C GLU A 162 -4.21 6.83 13.76
N LEU A 163 -3.67 6.33 12.65
CA LEU A 163 -4.14 5.12 12.00
C LEU A 163 -3.93 3.87 12.88
N THR A 164 -2.79 3.79 13.58
CA THR A 164 -2.52 2.70 14.52
C THR A 164 -3.55 2.68 15.64
N PHE A 165 -3.79 3.83 16.28
CA PHE A 165 -4.75 3.96 17.37
C PHE A 165 -6.18 3.66 16.92
N LYS A 166 -6.60 4.17 15.76
CA LYS A 166 -7.92 3.89 15.16
C LYS A 166 -8.11 2.37 14.97
N ARG A 167 -7.13 1.68 14.40
CA ARG A 167 -7.17 0.23 14.19
C ARG A 167 -7.15 -0.56 15.49
N LEU A 168 -6.42 -0.11 16.52
CA LEU A 168 -6.48 -0.71 17.85
C LEU A 168 -7.88 -0.64 18.45
N ASN A 169 -8.60 0.48 18.29
CA ASN A 169 -9.98 0.61 18.72
C ASN A 169 -10.92 -0.34 17.96
N VAL A 170 -10.71 -0.53 16.66
CA VAL A 170 -11.48 -1.53 15.89
C VAL A 170 -11.22 -2.93 16.41
N ILE A 171 -9.95 -3.30 16.62
CA ILE A 171 -9.58 -4.62 17.13
C ILE A 171 -10.21 -4.85 18.52
N GLU A 172 -10.11 -3.88 19.44
CA GLU A 172 -10.68 -3.97 20.78
C GLU A 172 -12.21 -4.21 20.73
N ARG A 173 -12.94 -3.55 19.82
CA ARG A 173 -14.38 -3.82 19.60
C ARG A 173 -14.64 -5.26 19.13
N LEU A 174 -13.75 -5.83 18.34
CA LEU A 174 -13.95 -7.14 17.72
C LEU A 174 -13.55 -8.31 18.63
N ILE A 175 -12.51 -8.15 19.45
CA ILE A 175 -11.97 -9.25 20.27
C ILE A 175 -12.04 -9.02 21.78
N GLY A 176 -12.47 -7.83 22.22
CA GLY A 176 -12.51 -7.44 23.64
C GLY A 176 -11.26 -6.70 24.09
N ASP A 177 -11.15 -6.46 25.38
CA ASP A 177 -10.12 -5.66 26.04
C ASP A 177 -8.70 -6.12 25.70
N LEU A 178 -7.87 -5.17 25.25
CA LEU A 178 -6.45 -5.35 24.97
C LEU A 178 -5.57 -5.23 26.23
N ARG A 179 -6.16 -5.02 27.42
CA ARG A 179 -5.51 -4.76 28.71
C ARG A 179 -4.75 -3.42 28.76
N TRP A 180 -4.00 -3.11 27.75
CA TRP A 180 -3.27 -1.86 27.56
C TRP A 180 -3.12 -1.55 26.07
N LYS A 181 -3.24 -0.29 25.72
CA LYS A 181 -2.94 0.25 24.39
C LYS A 181 -2.36 1.65 24.53
N PRO A 182 -1.38 2.03 23.69
CA PRO A 182 -0.82 3.37 23.69
C PRO A 182 -1.82 4.40 23.19
N THR A 183 -1.71 5.64 23.66
CA THR A 183 -2.46 6.80 23.12
C THR A 183 -1.85 7.25 21.79
N VAL A 184 -2.55 8.17 21.08
CA VAL A 184 -2.00 8.76 19.84
C VAL A 184 -0.73 9.53 20.13
N GLU A 185 -0.69 10.30 21.23
CA GLU A 185 0.46 11.10 21.63
C GLU A 185 1.68 10.24 22.00
N GLU A 186 1.46 9.12 22.67
CA GLU A 186 2.52 8.15 22.97
C GLU A 186 3.07 7.52 21.69
N LEU A 187 2.20 7.12 20.77
CA LEU A 187 2.60 6.58 19.46
C LEU A 187 3.34 7.62 18.63
N ASP A 188 2.84 8.86 18.54
CA ASP A 188 3.51 9.90 17.76
C ASP A 188 4.91 10.19 18.31
N ARG A 189 5.09 10.25 19.64
CA ARG A 189 6.40 10.40 20.28
C ARG A 189 7.35 9.24 19.94
N LEU A 190 6.88 7.98 19.99
CA LEU A 190 7.67 6.81 19.64
C LEU A 190 8.04 6.79 18.14
N LEU A 191 7.15 7.28 17.30
CA LEU A 191 7.30 7.32 15.85
C LEU A 191 8.00 8.60 15.35
N ALA A 192 8.21 9.62 16.19
CA ALA A 192 8.83 10.87 15.76
C ALA A 192 10.11 10.71 14.91
N PRO A 193 11.00 9.73 15.18
CA PRO A 193 12.19 9.51 14.34
C PRO A 193 11.89 9.17 12.88
N ILE A 194 10.68 8.69 12.53
CA ILE A 194 10.38 8.36 11.13
C ILE A 194 10.23 9.60 10.23
N ASN A 195 10.17 10.78 10.78
CA ASN A 195 10.12 12.03 10.01
C ASN A 195 11.48 12.50 9.51
N THR A 196 12.58 11.91 10.03
CA THR A 196 13.94 12.26 9.62
C THR A 196 14.35 11.43 8.40
N ASP A 197 15.21 11.99 7.54
CA ASP A 197 15.72 11.31 6.33
C ASP A 197 14.62 10.60 5.52
N ALA A 198 13.48 11.30 5.36
CA ALA A 198 12.32 10.76 4.70
C ALA A 198 12.61 10.36 3.24
N ARG A 199 12.09 9.23 2.84
CA ARG A 199 12.19 8.64 1.50
C ARG A 199 10.81 8.23 1.03
N LEU A 200 10.67 7.99 -0.26
CA LEU A 200 9.48 7.35 -0.79
C LEU A 200 9.48 5.86 -0.39
N LEU A 201 8.42 5.44 0.28
CA LEU A 201 8.17 4.07 0.68
C LEU A 201 6.97 3.53 -0.11
N HIS A 202 7.06 2.30 -0.58
CA HIS A 202 5.97 1.63 -1.28
C HIS A 202 4.87 1.15 -0.32
N MET A 203 5.29 0.64 0.81
CA MET A 203 4.45 0.16 1.91
C MET A 203 3.55 -1.04 1.61
N ASP A 204 3.74 -1.74 0.48
CA ASP A 204 3.06 -3.03 0.21
C ASP A 204 3.93 -3.98 -0.63
N LEU A 205 5.20 -4.12 -0.23
CA LEU A 205 6.17 -5.00 -0.88
C LEU A 205 5.89 -6.46 -0.52
N ARG A 206 5.18 -7.15 -1.40
CA ARG A 206 4.78 -8.56 -1.26
C ARG A 206 4.65 -9.23 -2.63
N PRO A 207 4.73 -10.57 -2.73
CA PRO A 207 4.70 -11.29 -4.00
C PRO A 207 3.53 -10.94 -4.92
N ALA A 208 2.37 -10.60 -4.36
CA ALA A 208 1.19 -10.22 -5.15
C ALA A 208 1.37 -8.91 -5.94
N ASN A 209 2.34 -8.07 -5.53
CA ASN A 209 2.63 -6.78 -6.15
C ASN A 209 3.91 -6.79 -7.00
N TYR A 210 4.48 -7.99 -7.25
CA TYR A 210 5.64 -8.19 -8.11
C TYR A 210 5.19 -8.78 -9.45
N LEU A 211 5.41 -8.05 -10.53
CA LEU A 211 5.27 -8.57 -11.88
C LEU A 211 6.61 -9.18 -12.28
N CYS A 212 6.64 -10.50 -12.50
CA CYS A 212 7.87 -11.24 -12.69
C CYS A 212 7.85 -12.10 -13.93
N ARG A 213 9.01 -12.22 -14.58
CA ARG A 213 9.24 -13.09 -15.71
C ARG A 213 10.67 -13.65 -15.65
N HIS A 214 10.80 -14.95 -15.82
CA HIS A 214 12.09 -15.66 -15.78
C HIS A 214 12.89 -15.36 -14.49
N ASN A 215 12.22 -15.38 -13.35
CA ASN A 215 12.73 -15.04 -12.01
C ASN A 215 13.33 -13.61 -11.91
N ARG A 216 12.90 -12.68 -12.76
CA ARG A 216 13.30 -11.28 -12.72
C ARG A 216 12.12 -10.39 -12.42
N LEU A 217 12.35 -9.38 -11.62
CA LEU A 217 11.37 -8.35 -11.34
C LEU A 217 11.23 -7.42 -12.55
N MET A 218 10.05 -7.47 -13.19
CA MET A 218 9.72 -6.62 -14.33
C MET A 218 8.91 -5.38 -13.92
N GLY A 219 8.21 -5.44 -12.78
CA GLY A 219 7.43 -4.29 -12.31
C GLY A 219 6.96 -4.42 -10.86
N LEU A 220 7.00 -3.30 -10.15
CA LEU A 220 6.30 -3.09 -8.88
C LEU A 220 4.99 -2.36 -9.14
N ILE A 221 3.89 -2.87 -8.60
CA ILE A 221 2.55 -2.32 -8.76
C ILE A 221 1.89 -2.07 -7.40
N ASP A 222 0.77 -1.36 -7.41
CA ASP A 222 -0.05 -1.07 -6.24
C ASP A 222 0.63 -0.14 -5.22
N TRP A 223 0.75 1.12 -5.61
CA TRP A 223 1.33 2.19 -4.82
C TRP A 223 0.31 2.90 -3.91
N SER A 224 -0.85 2.29 -3.66
CA SER A 224 -1.93 2.88 -2.85
C SER A 224 -1.49 3.20 -1.42
N ASN A 225 -0.63 2.36 -0.84
CA ASN A 225 -0.15 2.51 0.53
C ASN A 225 1.10 3.40 0.68
N ALA A 226 1.59 4.00 -0.40
CA ALA A 226 2.84 4.74 -0.38
C ALA A 226 2.86 5.87 0.66
N LEU A 227 4.00 6.03 1.33
CA LEU A 227 4.26 7.04 2.36
C LEU A 227 5.61 7.70 2.13
N ILE A 228 5.78 8.91 2.69
CA ILE A 228 7.06 9.60 2.74
C ILE A 228 7.53 9.61 4.20
N ALA A 229 8.45 8.71 4.53
CA ALA A 229 8.97 8.53 5.88
C ALA A 229 10.37 7.90 5.83
N THR A 230 10.99 7.68 7.00
CA THR A 230 12.26 6.95 7.04
C THR A 230 12.09 5.47 6.65
N PRO A 231 13.06 4.85 5.96
CA PRO A 231 13.04 3.44 5.53
C PRO A 231 12.71 2.42 6.61
N ILE A 232 12.98 2.72 7.88
CA ILE A 232 12.68 1.84 9.00
C ILE A 232 11.20 1.41 9.05
N LEU A 233 10.28 2.29 8.61
CA LEU A 233 8.85 1.99 8.60
C LEU A 233 8.51 0.87 7.61
N GLU A 234 9.08 0.91 6.40
CA GLU A 234 8.87 -0.14 5.40
C GLU A 234 9.64 -1.42 5.73
N LEU A 235 10.85 -1.33 6.24
CA LEU A 235 11.62 -2.49 6.70
C LEU A 235 10.90 -3.24 7.82
N ALA A 236 10.28 -2.50 8.76
CA ALA A 236 9.43 -3.09 9.80
C ALA A 236 8.22 -3.83 9.19
N ARG A 237 7.61 -3.28 8.14
CA ARG A 237 6.50 -3.91 7.44
C ARG A 237 6.93 -5.17 6.69
N ILE A 238 8.05 -5.13 5.99
CA ILE A 238 8.64 -6.30 5.32
C ILE A 238 8.93 -7.40 6.34
N ALA A 239 9.47 -7.05 7.52
CA ALA A 239 9.72 -8.00 8.60
C ALA A 239 8.43 -8.71 9.06
N GLU A 240 7.33 -7.98 9.26
CA GLU A 240 6.05 -8.57 9.68
C GLU A 240 5.37 -9.38 8.57
N TYR A 241 5.71 -9.16 7.30
CA TYR A 241 5.33 -10.03 6.20
C TYR A 241 6.18 -11.31 6.10
N GLY A 242 7.21 -11.45 6.94
CA GLY A 242 8.14 -12.59 6.95
C GLY A 242 9.30 -12.45 5.96
N GLY A 243 9.58 -11.25 5.46
CA GLY A 243 10.41 -11.03 4.29
C GLY A 243 11.80 -10.45 4.53
N LEU A 244 12.29 -10.29 5.77
CA LEU A 244 13.70 -9.91 5.98
C LEU A 244 14.62 -11.15 5.97
N SER A 245 14.67 -11.85 4.83
CA SER A 245 15.61 -12.96 4.65
C SER A 245 17.07 -12.48 4.62
N PRO A 246 18.06 -13.36 4.86
CA PRO A 246 19.48 -13.02 4.68
C PRO A 246 19.80 -12.53 3.28
N GLU A 247 19.13 -13.07 2.27
CA GLU A 247 19.26 -12.69 0.87
C GLU A 247 18.73 -11.27 0.64
N PHE A 248 17.55 -10.94 1.18
CA PHE A 248 17.02 -9.57 1.14
C PHE A 248 17.98 -8.61 1.85
N ALA A 249 18.44 -8.96 3.05
CA ALA A 249 19.36 -8.13 3.83
C ALA A 249 20.66 -7.86 3.06
N THR A 250 21.17 -8.85 2.32
CA THR A 250 22.34 -8.72 1.45
C THR A 250 22.06 -7.72 0.30
N GLY A 251 20.98 -7.90 -0.45
CA GLY A 251 20.60 -7.02 -1.56
C GLY A 251 20.31 -5.59 -1.11
N TYR A 252 19.62 -5.44 0.01
CA TYR A 252 19.32 -4.14 0.63
C TYR A 252 20.57 -3.47 1.23
N GLN A 253 21.62 -4.24 1.53
CA GLN A 253 22.78 -3.82 2.30
C GLN A 253 22.39 -3.38 3.73
N LEU A 254 21.55 -4.19 4.37
CA LEU A 254 21.04 -3.92 5.71
C LEU A 254 22.20 -3.95 6.71
N THR A 255 22.47 -2.80 7.36
CA THR A 255 23.53 -2.72 8.38
C THR A 255 23.06 -3.28 9.72
N SER A 256 24.01 -3.64 10.59
CA SER A 256 23.69 -4.07 11.95
C SER A 256 22.96 -3.00 12.76
N GLU A 257 23.25 -1.73 12.49
CA GLU A 257 22.57 -0.59 13.12
C GLU A 257 21.10 -0.50 12.69
N MET A 258 20.83 -0.62 11.37
CA MET A 258 19.46 -0.64 10.85
C MET A 258 18.68 -1.86 11.38
N SER A 259 19.31 -3.03 11.43
CA SER A 259 18.71 -4.23 12.00
C SER A 259 18.36 -4.03 13.48
N SER A 260 19.28 -3.49 14.27
CA SER A 260 19.06 -3.18 15.68
C SER A 260 17.97 -2.11 15.88
N ALA A 261 17.82 -1.16 14.93
CA ALA A 261 16.79 -0.15 15.02
C ALA A 261 15.37 -0.72 14.91
N LEU A 262 15.21 -1.87 14.22
CA LEU A 262 13.92 -2.57 14.12
C LEU A 262 13.45 -3.17 15.45
N ASP A 263 14.36 -3.39 16.39
CA ASP A 263 14.06 -3.99 17.70
C ASP A 263 14.01 -2.93 18.82
N ARG A 264 14.25 -1.65 18.49
CA ARG A 264 14.07 -0.52 19.41
C ARG A 264 12.62 -0.03 19.40
N GLU A 265 12.24 0.82 20.32
CA GLU A 265 10.89 1.34 20.51
C GLU A 265 10.26 1.86 19.20
N THR A 266 10.98 2.67 18.43
CA THR A 266 10.50 3.16 17.12
C THR A 266 10.24 2.02 16.14
N GLY A 267 11.15 1.05 16.03
CA GLY A 267 10.97 -0.12 15.17
C GLY A 267 9.79 -0.98 15.60
N ILE A 268 9.61 -1.18 16.90
CA ILE A 268 8.47 -1.92 17.48
C ILE A 268 7.16 -1.16 17.17
N ALA A 269 7.12 0.16 17.29
CA ALA A 269 5.97 0.97 16.94
C ALA A 269 5.65 0.92 15.42
N CYS A 270 6.68 0.90 14.56
CA CYS A 270 6.51 0.68 13.11
C CYS A 270 5.94 -0.72 12.79
N ARG A 271 6.41 -1.76 13.49
CA ARG A 271 5.84 -3.12 13.37
C ARG A 271 4.39 -3.16 13.84
N LEU A 272 4.07 -2.48 14.94
CA LEU A 272 2.71 -2.38 15.47
C LEU A 272 1.75 -1.78 14.42
N TYR A 273 2.14 -0.71 13.72
CA TYR A 273 1.36 -0.13 12.63
C TYR A 273 0.96 -1.17 11.56
N THR A 274 1.88 -2.04 11.19
CA THR A 274 1.61 -3.12 10.22
C THR A 274 0.71 -4.19 10.80
N VAL A 275 0.99 -4.64 12.01
CA VAL A 275 0.25 -5.75 12.64
C VAL A 275 -1.20 -5.37 12.91
N VAL A 276 -1.48 -4.14 13.36
CA VAL A 276 -2.87 -3.69 13.56
C VAL A 276 -3.66 -3.63 12.24
N MET A 277 -3.01 -3.21 11.14
CA MET A 277 -3.61 -3.22 9.82
C MET A 277 -3.95 -4.66 9.38
N LEU A 278 -3.03 -5.61 9.57
CA LEU A 278 -3.26 -7.03 9.25
C LEU A 278 -4.34 -7.65 10.14
N CYS A 279 -4.39 -7.31 11.43
CA CYS A 279 -5.46 -7.77 12.33
C CYS A 279 -6.83 -7.33 11.80
N VAL A 280 -7.00 -6.05 11.48
CA VAL A 280 -8.27 -5.54 10.95
C VAL A 280 -8.61 -6.18 9.61
N LEU A 281 -7.62 -6.32 8.70
CA LEU A 281 -7.81 -6.98 7.41
C LEU A 281 -8.34 -8.41 7.57
N PHE A 282 -7.73 -9.21 8.44
CA PHE A 282 -8.11 -10.61 8.60
C PHE A 282 -9.38 -10.81 9.44
N LEU A 283 -9.62 -9.97 10.45
CA LEU A 283 -10.82 -10.05 11.29
C LEU A 283 -12.07 -9.52 10.58
N ALA A 284 -12.00 -8.29 10.07
CA ALA A 284 -13.17 -7.57 9.59
C ALA A 284 -13.43 -7.73 8.09
N GLN A 285 -12.37 -7.68 7.27
CA GLN A 285 -12.54 -7.63 5.81
C GLN A 285 -12.52 -9.02 5.17
N LEU A 286 -11.51 -9.84 5.47
CA LEU A 286 -11.35 -11.16 4.85
C LEU A 286 -11.92 -12.30 5.67
N ARG A 287 -12.16 -12.11 6.97
CA ARG A 287 -12.69 -13.09 7.92
C ARG A 287 -11.89 -14.40 7.93
N LEU A 288 -10.56 -14.29 7.90
CA LEU A 288 -9.62 -15.41 7.91
C LEU A 288 -9.14 -15.69 9.35
N VAL A 289 -9.87 -16.52 10.08
CA VAL A 289 -9.70 -16.77 11.52
C VAL A 289 -8.26 -17.18 11.89
N ASP A 290 -7.70 -18.20 11.25
CA ASP A 290 -6.35 -18.69 11.55
C ASP A 290 -5.26 -17.62 11.34
N LYS A 291 -5.43 -16.76 10.31
CA LYS A 291 -4.51 -15.64 10.07
C LYS A 291 -4.70 -14.55 11.10
N ALA A 292 -5.95 -14.27 11.48
CA ALA A 292 -6.28 -13.29 12.52
C ALA A 292 -5.68 -13.69 13.87
N GLU A 293 -5.78 -14.94 14.29
CA GLU A 293 -5.23 -15.43 15.57
C GLU A 293 -3.72 -15.23 15.64
N ARG A 294 -3.00 -15.54 14.57
CA ARG A 294 -1.54 -15.31 14.51
C ARG A 294 -1.21 -13.82 14.67
N GLN A 295 -1.94 -12.95 13.99
CA GLN A 295 -1.71 -11.51 14.08
C GLN A 295 -2.11 -10.94 15.44
N ILE A 296 -3.17 -11.44 16.07
CA ILE A 296 -3.56 -11.06 17.44
C ILE A 296 -2.48 -11.47 18.44
N SER A 297 -1.91 -12.68 18.32
CA SER A 297 -0.80 -13.10 19.15
C SER A 297 0.40 -12.15 19.00
N ARG A 298 0.76 -11.82 17.77
CA ARG A 298 1.84 -10.86 17.46
C ARG A 298 1.55 -9.46 18.00
N LEU A 299 0.32 -9.00 17.88
CA LEU A 299 -0.14 -7.73 18.44
C LEU A 299 0.10 -7.66 19.94
N LYS A 300 -0.33 -8.69 20.67
CA LYS A 300 -0.14 -8.77 22.14
C LYS A 300 1.32 -8.73 22.54
N GLU A 301 2.19 -9.41 21.79
CA GLU A 301 3.63 -9.37 22.00
C GLU A 301 4.19 -7.95 21.84
N LEU A 302 3.87 -7.26 20.73
CA LEU A 302 4.36 -5.90 20.47
C LEU A 302 3.84 -4.88 21.49
N LEU A 303 2.57 -5.00 21.90
CA LEU A 303 2.00 -4.18 22.96
C LEU A 303 2.72 -4.44 24.30
N GLY A 304 3.02 -5.68 24.60
CA GLY A 304 3.80 -6.05 25.81
C GLY A 304 5.19 -5.39 25.82
N LEU A 305 5.91 -5.41 24.70
CA LEU A 305 7.22 -4.77 24.56
C LEU A 305 7.15 -3.25 24.78
N LEU A 306 6.14 -2.56 24.22
CA LEU A 306 5.96 -1.12 24.40
C LEU A 306 5.48 -0.74 25.81
N GLY A 307 4.59 -1.54 26.41
CA GLY A 307 4.05 -1.29 27.75
C GLY A 307 5.09 -1.41 28.88
N HIS A 308 6.08 -2.27 28.73
CA HIS A 308 7.16 -2.41 29.71
C HIS A 308 8.11 -1.21 29.73
N THR A 309 8.28 -0.54 28.59
CA THR A 309 9.14 0.67 28.47
C THR A 309 8.44 1.93 29.02
N SER A 310 7.12 1.97 29.06
CA SER A 310 6.35 3.11 29.59
C SER A 310 6.25 3.13 31.12
N ALA A 311 6.68 2.05 31.80
CA ALA A 311 6.60 1.90 33.26
C ALA A 311 7.93 2.26 34.01
N ILE A 312 8.95 2.75 33.30
CA ILE A 312 10.22 3.24 33.82
C ILE A 312 10.27 4.76 33.65
#